data_f2709bf9c2b904e9260e76878594b9dc
#
_entry.id   f2709bf9c2b904e9260e76878594b9dc
#
_cell.length_a   1.000
_cell.length_b   1.000
_cell.length_c   1.000
_cell.angle_alpha   90.00
_cell.angle_beta   90.00
_cell.angle_gamma   90.00
#
_symmetry.space_group_name_H-M   'P 1'
#
loop_
_entity.id
_entity.type
_entity.pdbx_description
1 polymer ?
#
loop_
_entity_poly.entity_id
_entity_poly.type
_entity_poly.pdbx_seq_one_letter_code
_entity_poly.pdbx_strand_id
1 'polypeptide(L)'
;APSIAFAALRYKFKANQISLRILAMADKQEKPQNVFDFDYSKDGGDRPPQEFYDRIKEKFSEERDLRLGFRPPGTDSYTSDLSGELAKYAEDPHSHEVEDREPLHDAVEVLFIGGGFSALLTSARLREKGVESIRIVERGADVGGTWYWNRYPGVACDVVAYDYLPLLDETGYVPSRHYAGGEEIYEYCKKIAERFDLYDLAVFGTTVTSTVWDEESETWVVKTDRGDEMRARFVICANGTLSKPKLAKIDGIEKFAGHSFHTSRWDYEYTGAELENLADKRVAIIGTGASAVQAIPELAKAAKELYVFQRTPSSIDVRDDWETDPEWAATLEPGWQARRRQRAIEGPQVPDAVKARRAAMSKEEKVQRQENANIDAMMRIHKRIDEVVEDASTAESLKPWYMLMCKRPCFHNEYLPSFNRANVTLVDTNGEGVKEITEAGPKFDGVQYEVDLLIYATGFEVQQTGIYNHIIGESGLDLNVKYENGIRTLLGIHSQGYPNLFIMGGYQAFFAFNLTDVLNSQGEHIAECIDFARKNAIHSLDCTNEAEEAWVQEVISHRGKTTRNRDCTPGYYNFEGAENRRQDGNYNGTMKDYLTHMSSIREHMSDNFLFTRR
;
A
#
# COMPACT_ATOMS: atom_id res chain seq x y z
N ALA A 1 15.93 -27.91 8.25
CA ALA A 1 16.31 -27.27 7.00
C ALA A 1 16.04 -28.14 5.76
N PRO A 2 14.79 -28.51 5.43
CA PRO A 2 14.47 -28.96 4.08
C PRO A 2 13.31 -28.20 3.42
N SER A 3 12.71 -27.17 4.03
CA SER A 3 11.43 -26.64 3.54
C SER A 3 11.54 -25.62 2.38
N ILE A 4 12.62 -24.86 2.27
CA ILE A 4 12.78 -23.85 1.21
C ILE A 4 13.14 -24.48 -0.14
N ALA A 5 13.95 -25.53 -0.13
CA ALA A 5 14.24 -26.31 -1.33
C ALA A 5 13.00 -27.08 -1.83
N PHE A 6 12.14 -27.54 -0.90
CA PHE A 6 10.88 -28.22 -1.22
C PHE A 6 9.80 -27.26 -1.78
N ALA A 7 9.73 -26.02 -1.30
CA ALA A 7 8.82 -25.02 -1.84
C ALA A 7 9.23 -24.60 -3.25
N ALA A 8 10.53 -24.37 -3.51
CA ALA A 8 11.04 -24.07 -4.84
C ALA A 8 10.94 -25.27 -5.80
N LEU A 9 11.10 -26.50 -5.32
CA LEU A 9 10.89 -27.71 -6.12
C LEU A 9 9.39 -27.97 -6.36
N ARG A 10 8.51 -27.76 -5.37
CA ARG A 10 7.06 -27.85 -5.57
C ARG A 10 6.53 -26.78 -6.52
N TYR A 11 7.11 -25.57 -6.47
CA TYR A 11 6.78 -24.50 -7.43
C TYR A 11 7.15 -24.90 -8.86
N LYS A 12 8.33 -25.47 -9.08
CA LYS A 12 8.73 -26.03 -10.40
C LYS A 12 7.89 -27.26 -10.80
N PHE A 13 7.52 -28.13 -9.86
CA PHE A 13 6.78 -29.35 -10.18
C PHE A 13 5.28 -29.08 -10.43
N LYS A 14 4.63 -28.19 -9.67
CA LYS A 14 3.24 -27.80 -9.92
C LYS A 14 3.10 -26.92 -11.16
N ALA A 15 4.01 -25.98 -11.40
CA ALA A 15 4.03 -25.20 -12.63
C ALA A 15 4.17 -26.12 -13.87
N ASN A 16 5.02 -27.16 -13.82
CA ASN A 16 5.12 -28.15 -14.89
C ASN A 16 3.88 -29.07 -15.02
N GLN A 17 3.23 -29.45 -13.90
CA GLN A 17 2.02 -30.30 -14.00
C GLN A 17 0.78 -29.53 -14.46
N ILE A 18 0.65 -28.25 -14.12
CA ILE A 18 -0.42 -27.38 -14.62
C ILE A 18 -0.19 -27.11 -16.12
N SER A 19 1.03 -26.79 -16.55
CA SER A 19 1.39 -26.66 -17.97
C SER A 19 1.11 -27.93 -18.77
N LEU A 20 1.38 -29.12 -18.24
CA LEU A 20 1.14 -30.38 -18.93
C LEU A 20 -0.35 -30.78 -19.03
N ARG A 21 -1.20 -30.34 -18.07
CA ARG A 21 -2.66 -30.55 -18.16
C ARG A 21 -3.36 -29.56 -19.08
N ILE A 22 -2.86 -28.33 -19.21
CA ILE A 22 -3.39 -27.29 -20.11
C ILE A 22 -3.00 -27.59 -21.55
N LEU A 23 -1.81 -28.16 -21.82
CA LEU A 23 -1.36 -28.58 -23.15
C LEU A 23 -2.23 -29.70 -23.77
N ALA A 24 -3.00 -30.43 -22.99
CA ALA A 24 -3.88 -31.49 -23.46
C ALA A 24 -5.26 -31.02 -23.96
N MET A 25 -5.60 -29.71 -23.80
CA MET A 25 -6.91 -29.16 -24.19
C MET A 25 -6.86 -28.12 -25.35
N ALA A 26 -5.70 -27.83 -25.88
CA ALA A 26 -5.53 -26.81 -26.93
C ALA A 26 -5.40 -27.46 -28.32
N ASP A 27 -6.47 -28.04 -28.80
CA ASP A 27 -6.63 -28.30 -30.22
C ASP A 27 -7.99 -27.73 -30.67
N LYS A 28 -7.96 -26.48 -31.15
CA LYS A 28 -8.86 -25.87 -32.14
C LYS A 28 -8.80 -24.34 -32.12
N GLN A 29 -8.44 -23.81 -33.24
CA GLN A 29 -8.39 -22.46 -33.78
C GLN A 29 -6.99 -21.81 -33.70
N GLU A 30 -6.37 -21.74 -34.85
CA GLU A 30 -5.22 -20.85 -35.08
C GLU A 30 -5.65 -19.41 -34.82
N LYS A 31 -5.31 -18.90 -33.63
CA LYS A 31 -5.33 -17.45 -33.36
C LYS A 31 -4.23 -16.82 -34.25
N PRO A 32 -4.42 -15.63 -34.79
CA PRO A 32 -3.39 -14.95 -35.56
C PRO A 32 -2.13 -14.84 -34.68
N GLN A 33 -1.00 -15.28 -35.20
CA GLN A 33 0.30 -15.20 -34.52
C GLN A 33 0.59 -13.72 -34.20
N ASN A 34 0.48 -13.34 -32.95
CA ASN A 34 0.90 -12.03 -32.49
C ASN A 34 2.43 -11.98 -32.63
N VAL A 35 2.97 -10.92 -33.24
CA VAL A 35 4.42 -10.72 -33.43
C VAL A 35 5.21 -10.77 -32.09
N PHE A 36 4.51 -10.70 -30.95
CA PHE A 36 5.05 -10.74 -29.60
C PHE A 36 4.91 -12.12 -28.92
N ASP A 37 4.33 -13.13 -29.61
CA ASP A 37 4.22 -14.49 -29.07
C ASP A 37 5.56 -15.22 -29.12
N PHE A 38 6.25 -15.25 -27.97
CA PHE A 38 7.39 -16.11 -27.75
C PHE A 38 6.94 -17.32 -26.91
N ASP A 39 7.06 -18.51 -27.49
CA ASP A 39 6.68 -19.76 -26.80
C ASP A 39 7.79 -20.21 -25.84
N TYR A 40 7.71 -19.73 -24.61
CA TYR A 40 8.63 -20.10 -23.53
C TYR A 40 8.66 -21.60 -23.19
N SER A 41 7.71 -22.39 -23.68
CA SER A 41 7.64 -23.83 -23.41
C SER A 41 8.50 -24.66 -24.37
N LYS A 42 8.88 -24.09 -25.54
CA LYS A 42 9.59 -24.81 -26.60
C LYS A 42 11.11 -24.68 -26.57
N ASP A 43 11.64 -23.66 -25.90
CA ASP A 43 13.06 -23.29 -26.02
C ASP A 43 13.96 -23.72 -24.88
N GLY A 44 13.70 -24.85 -24.24
CA GLY A 44 14.65 -25.51 -23.32
C GLY A 44 15.33 -24.62 -22.27
N GLY A 45 14.79 -23.44 -21.99
CA GLY A 45 15.32 -22.47 -21.07
C GLY A 45 16.21 -21.40 -21.71
N ASP A 46 16.34 -21.35 -23.02
CA ASP A 46 17.00 -20.25 -23.70
C ASP A 46 16.13 -19.00 -23.72
N ARG A 47 16.76 -17.87 -23.41
CA ARG A 47 16.08 -16.57 -23.38
C ARG A 47 15.77 -16.09 -24.78
N PRO A 48 14.70 -15.27 -24.97
CA PRO A 48 14.45 -14.58 -26.22
C PRO A 48 15.70 -13.80 -26.70
N PRO A 49 15.88 -13.63 -28.03
CA PRO A 49 16.92 -12.75 -28.54
C PRO A 49 16.70 -11.29 -28.10
N GLN A 50 17.78 -10.51 -28.01
CA GLN A 50 17.70 -9.13 -27.54
C GLN A 50 16.72 -8.27 -28.33
N GLU A 51 16.58 -8.50 -29.65
CA GLU A 51 15.62 -7.82 -30.53
C GLU A 51 14.15 -7.97 -30.08
N PHE A 52 13.81 -9.11 -29.44
CA PHE A 52 12.48 -9.29 -28.85
C PHE A 52 12.26 -8.29 -27.70
N TYR A 53 13.21 -8.20 -26.76
CA TYR A 53 13.11 -7.27 -25.64
C TYR A 53 13.07 -5.82 -26.09
N ASP A 54 13.83 -5.46 -27.11
CA ASP A 54 13.88 -4.10 -27.64
C ASP A 54 12.54 -3.70 -28.27
N ARG A 55 11.89 -4.61 -29.01
CA ARG A 55 10.53 -4.37 -29.54
C ARG A 55 9.48 -4.19 -28.45
N ILE A 56 9.57 -4.99 -27.37
CA ILE A 56 8.63 -4.85 -26.24
C ILE A 56 8.84 -3.50 -25.54
N LYS A 57 10.10 -3.05 -25.36
CA LYS A 57 10.40 -1.72 -24.82
C LYS A 57 9.85 -0.60 -25.69
N GLU A 58 9.96 -0.74 -27.01
CA GLU A 58 9.38 0.21 -27.95
C GLU A 58 7.86 0.29 -27.78
N LYS A 59 7.16 -0.86 -27.71
CA LYS A 59 5.73 -0.91 -27.43
C LYS A 59 5.35 -0.30 -26.09
N PHE A 60 6.13 -0.54 -25.02
CA PHE A 60 5.92 0.12 -23.72
C PHE A 60 6.04 1.65 -23.83
N SER A 61 6.98 2.14 -24.64
CA SER A 61 7.18 3.57 -24.87
C SER A 61 6.02 4.20 -25.65
N GLU A 62 5.55 3.54 -26.72
CA GLU A 62 4.38 3.97 -27.49
C GLU A 62 3.14 4.10 -26.61
N GLU A 63 2.85 3.08 -25.80
CA GLU A 63 1.69 3.06 -24.90
C GLU A 63 1.81 4.10 -23.77
N ARG A 64 3.02 4.32 -23.27
CA ARG A 64 3.29 5.41 -22.32
C ARG A 64 3.00 6.76 -22.96
N ASP A 65 3.53 7.00 -24.15
CA ASP A 65 3.43 8.28 -24.84
C ASP A 65 1.98 8.60 -25.23
N LEU A 66 1.21 7.57 -25.64
CA LEU A 66 -0.23 7.70 -25.85
C LEU A 66 -0.93 8.20 -24.59
N ARG A 67 -0.68 7.57 -23.43
CA ARG A 67 -1.31 7.95 -22.16
C ARG A 67 -0.83 9.31 -21.65
N LEU A 68 0.42 9.67 -21.89
CA LEU A 68 0.93 11.01 -21.60
C LEU A 68 0.30 12.08 -22.47
N GLY A 69 -0.14 11.75 -23.68
CA GLY A 69 -0.91 12.64 -24.54
C GLY A 69 -2.24 13.06 -23.93
N PHE A 70 -2.93 12.13 -23.24
CA PHE A 70 -4.16 12.44 -22.50
C PHE A 70 -3.90 13.07 -21.13
N ARG A 71 -2.79 12.72 -20.50
CA ARG A 71 -2.46 13.11 -19.13
C ARG A 71 -0.98 13.42 -18.98
N PRO A 72 -0.53 14.61 -19.40
CA PRO A 72 0.82 15.07 -19.17
C PRO A 72 1.20 15.05 -17.68
N PRO A 73 2.49 14.90 -17.35
CA PRO A 73 2.97 15.04 -15.98
C PRO A 73 2.53 16.37 -15.36
N GLY A 74 2.10 16.32 -14.10
CA GLY A 74 1.60 17.49 -13.37
C GLY A 74 0.15 17.87 -13.72
N THR A 75 -0.57 17.07 -14.54
CA THR A 75 -2.00 17.26 -14.76
C THR A 75 -2.77 16.97 -13.47
N ASP A 76 -3.57 17.94 -13.03
CA ASP A 76 -4.47 17.81 -11.89
C ASP A 76 -5.71 16.96 -12.26
N SER A 77 -5.54 15.65 -12.19
CA SER A 77 -6.52 14.65 -12.62
C SER A 77 -7.36 14.07 -11.49
N TYR A 78 -7.09 14.44 -10.25
CA TYR A 78 -7.78 13.94 -9.08
C TYR A 78 -8.11 15.06 -8.10
N THR A 79 -9.17 14.86 -7.32
CA THR A 79 -9.46 15.67 -6.14
C THR A 79 -9.43 14.79 -4.89
N SER A 80 -8.78 15.28 -3.86
CA SER A 80 -8.81 14.76 -2.49
C SER A 80 -9.42 15.77 -1.51
N ASP A 81 -9.82 16.94 -1.99
CA ASP A 81 -10.71 17.85 -1.28
C ASP A 81 -12.16 17.36 -1.51
N LEU A 82 -12.59 16.51 -0.59
CA LEU A 82 -13.93 15.90 -0.60
C LEU A 82 -14.82 16.67 0.37
N SER A 83 -15.14 17.91 0.02
CA SER A 83 -16.05 18.79 0.75
C SER A 83 -17.35 18.99 -0.01
N GLY A 84 -18.36 19.60 0.64
CA GLY A 84 -19.67 19.86 0.05
C GLY A 84 -20.38 18.57 -0.41
N GLU A 85 -20.81 18.50 -1.66
CA GLU A 85 -21.50 17.32 -2.22
C GLU A 85 -20.64 16.08 -2.34
N LEU A 86 -19.31 16.24 -2.28
CA LEU A 86 -18.35 15.14 -2.31
C LEU A 86 -17.97 14.61 -0.92
N ALA A 87 -18.45 15.22 0.17
CA ALA A 87 -18.13 14.84 1.54
C ALA A 87 -18.47 13.37 1.83
N LYS A 88 -19.58 12.88 1.29
CA LYS A 88 -20.07 11.50 1.42
C LYS A 88 -19.02 10.43 1.06
N TYR A 89 -18.06 10.75 0.20
CA TYR A 89 -16.99 9.82 -0.20
C TYR A 89 -15.83 9.76 0.80
N ALA A 90 -15.82 10.65 1.80
CA ALA A 90 -14.81 10.69 2.86
C ALA A 90 -15.39 10.35 4.24
N GLU A 91 -16.70 10.52 4.42
CA GLU A 91 -17.41 10.22 5.67
C GLU A 91 -17.27 8.75 6.07
N ASP A 92 -17.29 8.51 7.37
CA ASP A 92 -17.22 7.16 7.90
C ASP A 92 -18.62 6.52 7.90
N PRO A 93 -18.86 5.45 7.13
CA PRO A 93 -20.16 4.76 7.13
C PRO A 93 -20.48 4.10 8.49
N HIS A 94 -19.49 3.93 9.36
CA HIS A 94 -19.62 3.33 10.69
C HIS A 94 -19.59 4.38 11.81
N SER A 95 -19.71 5.67 11.50
CA SER A 95 -19.66 6.77 12.49
C SER A 95 -20.76 6.67 13.56
N HIS A 96 -21.87 5.98 13.29
CA HIS A 96 -22.95 5.71 14.23
C HIS A 96 -22.55 4.76 15.37
N GLU A 97 -21.43 4.05 15.27
CA GLU A 97 -20.86 3.20 16.31
C GLU A 97 -20.06 4.00 17.36
N VAL A 98 -19.79 5.29 17.09
CA VAL A 98 -19.00 6.15 17.98
C VAL A 98 -19.88 6.75 19.07
N GLU A 99 -19.49 6.55 20.32
CA GLU A 99 -20.17 7.14 21.47
C GLU A 99 -19.89 8.65 21.61
N ASP A 100 -20.91 9.39 22.04
CA ASP A 100 -20.73 10.80 22.43
C ASP A 100 -19.94 10.88 23.73
N ARG A 101 -19.03 11.86 23.79
CA ARG A 101 -18.22 12.12 24.96
C ARG A 101 -17.92 13.62 25.13
N GLU A 102 -17.64 14.02 26.36
CA GLU A 102 -17.11 15.35 26.65
C GLU A 102 -15.69 15.54 26.07
N PRO A 103 -15.29 16.77 25.75
CA PRO A 103 -13.92 17.08 25.35
C PRO A 103 -12.88 16.67 26.39
N LEU A 104 -11.73 16.14 25.91
CA LEU A 104 -10.62 15.71 26.75
C LEU A 104 -9.61 16.84 26.95
N HIS A 105 -9.12 16.99 28.19
CA HIS A 105 -8.09 17.96 28.59
C HIS A 105 -6.98 17.29 29.39
N ASP A 106 -6.67 16.05 29.07
CA ASP A 106 -5.69 15.24 29.79
C ASP A 106 -4.25 15.49 29.31
N ALA A 107 -3.30 14.97 30.07
CA ALA A 107 -1.89 14.94 29.71
C ALA A 107 -1.41 13.50 29.73
N VAL A 108 -0.72 13.09 28.66
CA VAL A 108 -0.20 11.74 28.49
C VAL A 108 1.29 11.74 28.16
N GLU A 109 1.95 10.62 28.40
CA GLU A 109 3.35 10.50 28.00
C GLU A 109 3.48 10.37 26.48
N VAL A 110 2.65 9.54 25.85
CA VAL A 110 2.70 9.27 24.39
C VAL A 110 1.31 9.42 23.79
N LEU A 111 1.19 10.19 22.70
CA LEU A 111 -0.03 10.31 21.93
C LEU A 111 0.21 9.84 20.49
N PHE A 112 -0.67 8.98 20.02
CA PHE A 112 -0.70 8.51 18.63
C PHE A 112 -1.76 9.23 17.81
N ILE A 113 -1.41 9.66 16.61
CA ILE A 113 -2.35 10.16 15.61
C ILE A 113 -2.62 9.01 14.63
N GLY A 114 -3.76 8.33 14.80
CA GLY A 114 -4.18 7.14 14.05
C GLY A 114 -4.08 5.85 14.86
N GLY A 115 -5.03 4.92 14.62
CA GLY A 115 -5.21 3.63 15.31
C GLY A 115 -4.95 2.39 14.45
N GLY A 116 -4.17 2.52 13.35
CA GLY A 116 -3.77 1.41 12.49
C GLY A 116 -2.58 0.61 13.02
N PHE A 117 -2.02 -0.28 12.20
CA PHE A 117 -0.87 -1.12 12.59
C PHE A 117 0.31 -0.33 13.17
N SER A 118 0.59 0.88 12.69
CA SER A 118 1.66 1.72 13.26
C SER A 118 1.46 1.97 14.75
N ALA A 119 0.25 2.38 15.14
CA ALA A 119 -0.09 2.62 16.53
C ALA A 119 -0.14 1.31 17.35
N LEU A 120 -0.80 0.28 16.82
CA LEU A 120 -0.93 -1.01 17.51
C LEU A 120 0.44 -1.64 17.82
N LEU A 121 1.34 -1.67 16.81
CA LEU A 121 2.71 -2.20 16.96
C LEU A 121 3.53 -1.41 17.97
N THR A 122 3.55 -0.09 17.81
CA THR A 122 4.40 0.75 18.67
C THR A 122 3.85 0.80 20.09
N SER A 123 2.53 0.84 20.27
CA SER A 123 1.91 0.75 21.60
C SER A 123 2.24 -0.57 22.30
N ALA A 124 2.20 -1.70 21.57
CA ALA A 124 2.61 -2.99 22.14
C ALA A 124 4.05 -2.94 22.66
N ARG A 125 5.00 -2.43 21.84
CA ARG A 125 6.40 -2.31 22.23
C ARG A 125 6.62 -1.33 23.40
N LEU A 126 5.84 -0.25 23.47
CA LEU A 126 5.86 0.69 24.60
C LEU A 126 5.32 0.05 25.89
N ARG A 127 4.21 -0.70 25.80
CA ARG A 127 3.65 -1.45 26.94
C ARG A 127 4.65 -2.46 27.49
N GLU A 128 5.36 -3.19 26.64
CA GLU A 128 6.45 -4.09 27.05
C GLU A 128 7.58 -3.37 27.82
N LYS A 129 7.79 -2.07 27.57
CA LYS A 129 8.77 -1.23 28.28
C LYS A 129 8.17 -0.50 29.49
N GLY A 130 6.93 -0.80 29.87
CA GLY A 130 6.24 -0.21 31.02
C GLY A 130 5.82 1.24 30.80
N VAL A 131 5.53 1.65 29.57
CA VAL A 131 4.86 2.90 29.26
C VAL A 131 3.35 2.66 29.34
N GLU A 132 2.70 3.26 30.33
CA GLU A 132 1.26 3.08 30.58
C GLU A 132 0.43 4.27 30.12
N SER A 133 1.00 5.49 30.19
CA SER A 133 0.33 6.73 29.83
C SER A 133 0.37 6.94 28.31
N ILE A 134 -0.58 6.34 27.61
CA ILE A 134 -0.72 6.37 26.16
C ILE A 134 -2.12 6.89 25.80
N ARG A 135 -2.23 7.65 24.70
CA ARG A 135 -3.48 8.03 24.06
C ARG A 135 -3.42 7.71 22.57
N ILE A 136 -4.40 7.00 22.05
CA ILE A 136 -4.58 6.76 20.61
C ILE A 136 -5.78 7.59 20.15
N VAL A 137 -5.57 8.47 19.17
CA VAL A 137 -6.63 9.30 18.57
C VAL A 137 -6.90 8.76 17.16
N GLU A 138 -8.06 8.11 16.98
CA GLU A 138 -8.45 7.48 15.72
C GLU A 138 -9.71 8.15 15.15
N ARG A 139 -9.67 8.45 13.85
CA ARG A 139 -10.79 9.05 13.12
C ARG A 139 -11.92 8.05 12.85
N GLY A 140 -11.60 6.79 12.65
CA GLY A 140 -12.59 5.73 12.48
C GLY A 140 -13.28 5.37 13.79
N ALA A 141 -14.34 4.57 13.71
CA ALA A 141 -15.08 4.10 14.88
C ALA A 141 -14.35 2.96 15.63
N ASP A 142 -13.27 2.42 15.06
CA ASP A 142 -12.49 1.34 15.69
C ASP A 142 -11.03 1.38 15.20
N VAL A 143 -10.18 0.57 15.82
CA VAL A 143 -8.80 0.31 15.40
C VAL A 143 -8.74 -0.39 14.04
N GLY A 144 -7.54 -0.49 13.44
CA GLY A 144 -7.32 -1.29 12.23
C GLY A 144 -6.85 -0.47 11.03
N GLY A 145 -7.06 0.86 11.00
CA GLY A 145 -6.57 1.74 9.94
C GLY A 145 -6.97 1.26 8.55
N THR A 146 -6.02 0.86 7.72
CA THR A 146 -6.31 0.36 6.35
C THR A 146 -7.39 -0.73 6.33
N TRP A 147 -7.41 -1.63 7.30
CA TRP A 147 -8.35 -2.76 7.36
C TRP A 147 -9.71 -2.37 7.96
N TYR A 148 -9.76 -1.33 8.74
CA TYR A 148 -11.00 -0.68 9.15
C TYR A 148 -11.68 0.02 7.95
N TRP A 149 -10.92 0.80 7.17
CA TRP A 149 -11.46 1.59 6.06
C TRP A 149 -11.74 0.78 4.80
N ASN A 150 -11.01 -0.29 4.53
CA ASN A 150 -11.15 -1.09 3.31
C ASN A 150 -11.85 -2.42 3.61
N ARG A 151 -13.18 -2.37 3.61
CA ARG A 151 -14.05 -3.52 3.85
C ARG A 151 -14.84 -3.93 2.60
N TYR A 152 -14.40 -3.54 1.41
CA TYR A 152 -15.07 -3.92 0.16
C TYR A 152 -15.00 -5.44 -0.04
N PRO A 153 -15.97 -6.03 -0.78
CA PRO A 153 -16.04 -7.47 -1.01
C PRO A 153 -14.76 -8.00 -1.69
N GLY A 154 -14.27 -9.14 -1.23
CA GLY A 154 -13.07 -9.78 -1.75
C GLY A 154 -11.76 -9.14 -1.30
N VAL A 155 -11.79 -8.11 -0.43
CA VAL A 155 -10.58 -7.47 0.10
C VAL A 155 -9.68 -8.48 0.83
N ALA A 156 -8.41 -8.49 0.48
CA ALA A 156 -7.42 -9.37 1.08
C ALA A 156 -6.00 -8.81 0.95
N CYS A 157 -5.09 -9.27 1.79
CA CYS A 157 -3.68 -8.95 1.65
C CYS A 157 -3.05 -9.73 0.48
N ASP A 158 -2.12 -9.10 -0.24
CA ASP A 158 -1.30 -9.71 -1.29
C ASP A 158 0.13 -10.01 -0.81
N VAL A 159 0.38 -9.90 0.49
CA VAL A 159 1.59 -10.34 1.19
C VAL A 159 1.24 -11.56 2.03
N VAL A 160 2.16 -12.51 2.10
CA VAL A 160 2.01 -13.74 2.90
C VAL A 160 1.64 -13.41 4.34
N ALA A 161 0.51 -13.93 4.83
CA ALA A 161 -0.06 -13.56 6.12
C ALA A 161 0.88 -13.80 7.31
N TYR A 162 1.68 -14.85 7.24
CA TYR A 162 2.68 -15.17 8.29
C TYR A 162 3.82 -14.15 8.41
N ASP A 163 4.01 -13.31 7.39
CA ASP A 163 4.99 -12.23 7.37
C ASP A 163 4.32 -10.85 7.50
N TYR A 164 3.06 -10.74 7.03
CA TYR A 164 2.31 -9.47 7.03
C TYR A 164 1.68 -9.15 8.38
N LEU A 165 1.01 -10.13 9.02
CA LEU A 165 0.39 -9.93 10.32
C LEU A 165 1.47 -9.86 11.40
N PRO A 166 1.57 -8.74 12.12
CA PRO A 166 2.62 -8.55 13.11
C PRO A 166 2.24 -9.17 14.46
N LEU A 167 3.21 -9.37 15.36
CA LEU A 167 2.96 -9.82 16.75
C LEU A 167 2.28 -11.20 16.86
N LEU A 168 2.49 -12.10 15.89
CA LEU A 168 1.88 -13.43 15.90
C LEU A 168 2.36 -14.29 17.08
N ASP A 169 3.62 -14.15 17.46
CA ASP A 169 4.17 -14.82 18.65
C ASP A 169 3.53 -14.28 19.94
N GLU A 170 3.36 -12.96 20.06
CA GLU A 170 2.85 -12.29 21.26
C GLU A 170 1.35 -12.50 21.46
N THR A 171 0.60 -12.61 20.36
CA THR A 171 -0.84 -12.87 20.38
C THR A 171 -1.18 -14.36 20.40
N GLY A 172 -0.22 -15.23 20.06
CA GLY A 172 -0.43 -16.65 19.87
C GLY A 172 -1.36 -16.99 18.69
N TYR A 173 -1.51 -16.06 17.74
CA TYR A 173 -2.36 -16.23 16.58
C TYR A 173 -1.61 -16.86 15.41
N VAL A 174 -2.30 -17.72 14.67
CA VAL A 174 -1.81 -18.28 13.41
C VAL A 174 -2.86 -17.96 12.33
N PRO A 175 -2.47 -17.23 11.25
CA PRO A 175 -3.40 -16.90 10.18
C PRO A 175 -4.07 -18.12 9.56
N SER A 176 -5.34 -18.00 9.17
CA SER A 176 -6.13 -19.10 8.64
C SER A 176 -5.64 -19.60 7.29
N ARG A 177 -4.93 -18.74 6.53
CA ARG A 177 -4.47 -19.04 5.19
C ARG A 177 -3.22 -18.23 4.79
N HIS A 178 -2.63 -18.62 3.67
CA HIS A 178 -1.41 -18.02 3.13
C HIS A 178 -1.56 -16.51 2.83
N TYR A 179 -2.72 -16.09 2.30
CA TYR A 179 -3.08 -14.69 2.11
C TYR A 179 -4.39 -14.40 2.84
N ALA A 180 -4.30 -13.79 4.01
CA ALA A 180 -5.45 -13.50 4.85
C ALA A 180 -6.44 -12.52 4.19
N GLY A 181 -7.73 -12.77 4.39
CA GLY A 181 -8.80 -11.87 4.00
C GLY A 181 -8.85 -10.61 4.87
N GLY A 182 -9.50 -9.56 4.36
CA GLY A 182 -9.56 -8.28 5.08
C GLY A 182 -10.29 -8.38 6.42
N GLU A 183 -11.36 -9.14 6.49
CA GLU A 183 -12.10 -9.38 7.73
C GLU A 183 -11.20 -10.03 8.79
N GLU A 184 -10.48 -11.11 8.43
CA GLU A 184 -9.54 -11.77 9.33
C GLU A 184 -8.48 -10.81 9.86
N ILE A 185 -7.94 -9.94 8.97
CA ILE A 185 -6.91 -8.97 9.36
C ILE A 185 -7.50 -7.89 10.26
N TYR A 186 -8.73 -7.45 10.00
CA TYR A 186 -9.39 -6.46 10.84
C TYR A 186 -9.67 -7.03 12.24
N GLU A 187 -10.22 -8.23 12.34
CA GLU A 187 -10.41 -8.92 13.62
C GLU A 187 -9.08 -9.17 14.35
N TYR A 188 -8.01 -9.40 13.59
CA TYR A 188 -6.67 -9.51 14.17
C TYR A 188 -6.15 -8.18 14.74
N CYS A 189 -6.45 -7.03 14.11
CA CYS A 189 -6.14 -5.72 14.68
C CYS A 189 -6.82 -5.52 16.04
N LYS A 190 -8.10 -5.89 16.15
CA LYS A 190 -8.84 -5.85 17.41
C LYS A 190 -8.21 -6.76 18.46
N LYS A 191 -7.82 -7.98 18.08
CA LYS A 191 -7.11 -8.91 18.96
C LYS A 191 -5.79 -8.35 19.49
N ILE A 192 -5.03 -7.59 18.69
CA ILE A 192 -3.83 -6.87 19.17
C ILE A 192 -4.24 -5.82 20.20
N ALA A 193 -5.26 -5.01 19.90
CA ALA A 193 -5.73 -3.96 20.80
C ALA A 193 -6.19 -4.52 22.14
N GLU A 194 -6.94 -5.62 22.15
CA GLU A 194 -7.36 -6.35 23.34
C GLU A 194 -6.16 -6.92 24.12
N ARG A 195 -5.21 -7.57 23.42
CA ARG A 195 -4.05 -8.24 24.03
C ARG A 195 -3.15 -7.30 24.81
N PHE A 196 -3.06 -6.04 24.36
CA PHE A 196 -2.21 -5.00 24.96
C PHE A 196 -2.99 -3.92 25.73
N ASP A 197 -4.28 -4.13 26.00
CA ASP A 197 -5.18 -3.21 26.72
C ASP A 197 -5.19 -1.81 26.09
N LEU A 198 -5.37 -1.71 24.76
CA LEU A 198 -5.28 -0.44 24.04
C LEU A 198 -6.63 0.25 23.86
N TYR A 199 -7.76 -0.44 24.01
CA TYR A 199 -9.10 0.15 23.84
C TYR A 199 -9.37 1.27 24.86
N ASP A 200 -9.02 1.07 26.13
CA ASP A 200 -9.19 2.08 27.19
C ASP A 200 -8.29 3.32 26.97
N LEU A 201 -7.27 3.18 26.12
CA LEU A 201 -6.33 4.24 25.76
C LEU A 201 -6.72 4.97 24.47
N ALA A 202 -7.72 4.46 23.74
CA ALA A 202 -8.13 4.98 22.44
C ALA A 202 -9.37 5.88 22.54
N VAL A 203 -9.43 6.88 21.67
CA VAL A 203 -10.63 7.66 21.39
C VAL A 203 -10.91 7.60 19.89
N PHE A 204 -12.13 7.18 19.58
CA PHE A 204 -12.60 6.94 18.22
C PHE A 204 -13.45 8.09 17.69
N GLY A 205 -13.73 8.12 16.38
CA GLY A 205 -14.49 9.16 15.71
C GLY A 205 -13.90 10.54 15.95
N THR A 206 -12.58 10.62 16.07
CA THR A 206 -11.88 11.84 16.54
C THR A 206 -10.73 12.16 15.58
N THR A 207 -10.79 13.35 14.96
CA THR A 207 -9.78 13.81 14.01
C THR A 207 -8.87 14.85 14.66
N VAL A 208 -7.55 14.62 14.66
CA VAL A 208 -6.58 15.64 15.08
C VAL A 208 -6.58 16.78 14.06
N THR A 209 -6.78 18.00 14.54
CA THR A 209 -6.85 19.22 13.72
C THR A 209 -5.60 20.08 13.82
N SER A 210 -4.87 20.01 14.94
CA SER A 210 -3.57 20.68 15.10
C SER A 210 -2.70 19.98 16.13
N THR A 211 -1.38 20.10 15.96
CA THR A 211 -0.34 19.56 16.86
C THR A 211 0.75 20.62 16.97
N VAL A 212 0.86 21.29 18.11
CA VAL A 212 1.74 22.44 18.28
C VAL A 212 2.69 22.20 19.45
N TRP A 213 3.99 22.41 19.21
CA TRP A 213 5.00 22.37 20.26
C TRP A 213 4.88 23.60 21.16
N ASP A 214 4.75 23.37 22.45
CA ASP A 214 4.75 24.40 23.50
C ASP A 214 6.15 24.46 24.11
N GLU A 215 6.90 25.53 23.79
CA GLU A 215 8.29 25.70 24.23
C GLU A 215 8.43 25.87 25.76
N GLU A 216 7.40 26.41 26.46
CA GLU A 216 7.45 26.62 27.89
C GLU A 216 7.32 25.29 28.65
N SER A 217 6.37 24.46 28.26
CA SER A 217 6.16 23.15 28.86
C SER A 217 7.02 22.04 28.25
N GLU A 218 7.65 22.30 27.10
CA GLU A 218 8.33 21.29 26.25
C GLU A 218 7.45 20.06 26.01
N THR A 219 6.21 20.28 25.61
CA THR A 219 5.21 19.25 25.29
C THR A 219 4.43 19.64 24.04
N TRP A 220 3.82 18.68 23.42
CA TRP A 220 2.89 18.88 22.31
C TRP A 220 1.49 19.19 22.82
N VAL A 221 0.85 20.22 22.28
CA VAL A 221 -0.58 20.52 22.45
C VAL A 221 -1.31 20.00 21.22
N VAL A 222 -2.18 19.01 21.42
CA VAL A 222 -2.93 18.34 20.36
C VAL A 222 -4.40 18.69 20.47
N LYS A 223 -4.98 19.25 19.39
CA LYS A 223 -6.40 19.61 19.31
C LYS A 223 -7.12 18.72 18.31
N THR A 224 -8.40 18.49 18.55
CA THR A 224 -9.25 17.66 17.71
C THR A 224 -10.52 18.39 17.26
N ASP A 225 -11.24 17.79 16.32
CA ASP A 225 -12.56 18.25 15.85
C ASP A 225 -13.67 18.07 16.91
N ARG A 226 -13.42 17.33 17.99
CA ARG A 226 -14.34 17.14 19.12
C ARG A 226 -14.10 18.13 20.27
N GLY A 227 -13.26 19.15 20.06
CA GLY A 227 -12.94 20.17 21.06
C GLY A 227 -11.91 19.75 22.09
N ASP A 228 -11.25 18.62 21.93
CA ASP A 228 -10.18 18.18 22.82
C ASP A 228 -8.97 19.13 22.74
N GLU A 229 -8.29 19.32 23.86
CA GLU A 229 -6.98 19.95 23.96
C GLU A 229 -6.13 19.11 24.92
N MET A 230 -5.38 18.18 24.37
CA MET A 230 -4.55 17.24 25.12
C MET A 230 -3.08 17.64 25.07
N ARG A 231 -2.33 17.31 26.14
CA ARG A 231 -0.88 17.50 26.19
C ARG A 231 -0.18 16.15 26.11
N ALA A 232 0.85 16.07 25.28
CA ALA A 232 1.67 14.87 25.15
C ALA A 232 3.16 15.21 25.16
N ARG A 233 3.94 14.42 25.90
CA ARG A 233 5.40 14.56 25.85
C ARG A 233 5.95 14.07 24.50
N PHE A 234 5.46 12.94 24.02
CA PHE A 234 5.81 12.36 22.72
C PHE A 234 4.58 12.27 21.83
N VAL A 235 4.72 12.62 20.56
CA VAL A 235 3.68 12.44 19.55
C VAL A 235 4.18 11.52 18.46
N ILE A 236 3.36 10.55 18.08
CA ILE A 236 3.66 9.58 17.02
C ILE A 236 2.61 9.72 15.92
N CYS A 237 3.05 10.18 14.74
CA CYS A 237 2.23 10.24 13.53
C CYS A 237 2.07 8.83 12.94
N ALA A 238 0.96 8.17 13.25
CA ALA A 238 0.62 6.79 12.88
C ALA A 238 -0.51 6.72 11.85
N ASN A 239 -0.81 7.81 11.15
CA ASN A 239 -1.98 8.02 10.29
C ASN A 239 -1.92 7.32 8.93
N GLY A 240 -0.85 6.59 8.62
CA GLY A 240 -0.72 5.76 7.42
C GLY A 240 -0.78 6.53 6.10
N THR A 241 -0.62 5.81 4.98
CA THR A 241 -0.59 6.41 3.63
C THR A 241 -1.86 6.18 2.81
N LEU A 242 -2.75 5.28 3.23
CA LEU A 242 -4.00 4.92 2.54
C LEU A 242 -5.23 5.36 3.35
N SER A 243 -5.24 6.60 3.83
CA SER A 243 -6.29 7.12 4.72
C SER A 243 -7.23 8.11 4.04
N LYS A 244 -6.75 8.84 3.02
CA LYS A 244 -7.51 9.90 2.34
C LYS A 244 -7.93 9.42 0.95
N PRO A 245 -9.21 9.08 0.70
CA PRO A 245 -9.68 8.69 -0.62
C PRO A 245 -9.57 9.88 -1.60
N LYS A 246 -9.38 9.58 -2.89
CA LYS A 246 -9.39 10.56 -3.96
C LYS A 246 -10.33 10.15 -5.07
N LEU A 247 -10.99 11.10 -5.68
CA LEU A 247 -11.84 10.91 -6.85
C LEU A 247 -11.12 11.40 -8.11
N ALA A 248 -11.38 10.76 -9.25
CA ALA A 248 -11.00 11.33 -10.53
C ALA A 248 -11.81 12.61 -10.78
N LYS A 249 -11.17 13.65 -11.35
CA LYS A 249 -11.86 14.85 -11.80
C LYS A 249 -12.64 14.52 -13.06
N ILE A 250 -13.94 14.31 -12.92
CA ILE A 250 -14.88 13.97 -13.99
C ILE A 250 -15.98 15.02 -14.01
N ASP A 251 -16.26 15.59 -15.17
CA ASP A 251 -17.29 16.61 -15.30
C ASP A 251 -18.66 16.05 -14.90
N GLY A 252 -19.35 16.75 -14.01
CA GLY A 252 -20.68 16.36 -13.51
C GLY A 252 -20.67 15.19 -12.52
N ILE A 253 -19.56 14.92 -11.86
CA ILE A 253 -19.45 13.84 -10.86
C ILE A 253 -20.52 13.96 -9.76
N GLU A 254 -20.96 15.18 -9.46
CA GLU A 254 -22.01 15.51 -8.49
C GLU A 254 -23.43 15.28 -9.01
N LYS A 255 -23.62 15.11 -10.34
CA LYS A 255 -24.94 15.03 -10.96
C LYS A 255 -25.59 13.66 -10.91
N PHE A 256 -24.82 12.63 -10.60
CA PHE A 256 -25.34 11.27 -10.61
C PHE A 256 -26.50 11.10 -9.62
N ALA A 257 -27.69 10.73 -10.15
CA ALA A 257 -28.90 10.58 -9.37
C ALA A 257 -29.03 9.25 -8.63
N GLY A 258 -28.24 8.24 -9.04
CA GLY A 258 -28.20 6.92 -8.40
C GLY A 258 -27.33 6.91 -7.14
N HIS A 259 -27.16 5.72 -6.57
CA HIS A 259 -26.30 5.55 -5.39
C HIS A 259 -24.82 5.50 -5.76
N SER A 260 -23.95 6.08 -4.94
CA SER A 260 -22.50 6.08 -5.23
C SER A 260 -21.63 6.18 -3.98
N PHE A 261 -20.52 5.46 -3.99
CA PHE A 261 -19.52 5.50 -2.93
C PHE A 261 -18.10 5.19 -3.46
N HIS A 262 -17.08 5.49 -2.64
CA HIS A 262 -15.71 5.06 -2.88
C HIS A 262 -15.49 3.66 -2.28
N THR A 263 -14.65 2.81 -2.88
CA THR A 263 -14.40 1.44 -2.38
C THR A 263 -14.02 1.37 -0.90
N SER A 264 -13.31 2.39 -0.38
CA SER A 264 -12.98 2.47 1.04
C SER A 264 -14.11 2.99 1.93
N ARG A 265 -15.27 3.22 1.38
CA ARG A 265 -16.51 3.64 2.06
C ARG A 265 -17.65 2.76 1.58
N TRP A 266 -17.42 1.45 1.57
CA TRP A 266 -18.38 0.47 1.06
C TRP A 266 -19.67 0.52 1.88
N ASP A 267 -20.78 0.66 1.17
CA ASP A 267 -22.10 0.76 1.78
C ASP A 267 -22.82 -0.60 1.70
N TYR A 268 -22.76 -1.35 2.77
CA TYR A 268 -23.44 -2.63 2.91
C TYR A 268 -24.94 -2.50 3.19
N GLU A 269 -25.43 -1.36 3.67
CA GLU A 269 -26.87 -1.11 3.78
C GLU A 269 -27.52 -1.09 2.40
N TYR A 270 -26.83 -0.49 1.41
CA TYR A 270 -27.29 -0.47 0.04
C TYR A 270 -27.06 -1.81 -0.68
N THR A 271 -25.88 -2.37 -0.58
CA THR A 271 -25.48 -3.55 -1.38
C THR A 271 -25.97 -4.88 -0.81
N GLY A 272 -26.29 -4.95 0.48
CA GLY A 272 -26.47 -6.19 1.24
C GLY A 272 -25.13 -6.77 1.70
N ALA A 273 -25.15 -7.55 2.76
CA ALA A 273 -23.94 -8.15 3.35
C ALA A 273 -23.26 -9.14 2.39
N GLU A 274 -24.05 -9.92 1.65
CA GLU A 274 -23.60 -10.85 0.62
C GLU A 274 -23.85 -10.32 -0.80
N LEU A 275 -24.00 -8.99 -0.94
CA LEU A 275 -24.32 -8.26 -2.17
C LEU A 275 -25.67 -8.66 -2.81
N GLU A 276 -26.56 -9.25 -2.06
CA GLU A 276 -27.85 -9.77 -2.50
C GLU A 276 -28.76 -8.70 -3.09
N ASN A 277 -28.61 -7.42 -2.67
CA ASN A 277 -29.38 -6.30 -3.18
C ASN A 277 -28.95 -5.84 -4.58
N LEU A 278 -27.87 -6.42 -5.16
CA LEU A 278 -27.35 -6.06 -6.49
C LEU A 278 -27.95 -6.94 -7.61
N ALA A 279 -28.72 -7.96 -7.31
CA ALA A 279 -29.22 -8.92 -8.29
C ALA A 279 -30.11 -8.30 -9.40
N ASP A 280 -30.75 -7.16 -9.13
CA ASP A 280 -31.53 -6.40 -10.10
C ASP A 280 -30.86 -5.10 -10.58
N LYS A 281 -29.64 -4.78 -10.12
CA LYS A 281 -28.95 -3.53 -10.34
C LYS A 281 -27.93 -3.59 -11.47
N ARG A 282 -27.86 -2.47 -12.22
CA ARG A 282 -26.76 -2.17 -13.14
C ARG A 282 -25.70 -1.41 -12.36
N VAL A 283 -24.50 -1.94 -12.32
CA VAL A 283 -23.38 -1.42 -11.52
C VAL A 283 -22.28 -0.93 -12.43
N ALA A 284 -21.71 0.24 -12.16
CA ALA A 284 -20.46 0.69 -12.76
C ALA A 284 -19.36 0.79 -11.69
N ILE A 285 -18.16 0.37 -12.06
CA ILE A 285 -16.94 0.59 -11.26
C ILE A 285 -15.91 1.35 -12.09
N ILE A 286 -15.42 2.48 -11.57
CA ILE A 286 -14.40 3.30 -12.22
C ILE A 286 -13.05 3.01 -11.59
N GLY A 287 -12.16 2.41 -12.38
CA GLY A 287 -10.80 2.02 -11.98
C GLY A 287 -10.58 0.50 -11.99
N THR A 288 -9.34 0.11 -12.25
CA THR A 288 -8.88 -1.28 -12.33
C THR A 288 -7.60 -1.51 -11.51
N GLY A 289 -7.40 -0.71 -10.43
CA GLY A 289 -6.31 -0.90 -9.47
C GLY A 289 -6.59 -2.02 -8.46
N ALA A 290 -5.74 -2.18 -7.45
CA ALA A 290 -5.76 -3.30 -6.51
C ALA A 290 -7.14 -3.54 -5.87
N SER A 291 -7.84 -2.47 -5.43
CA SER A 291 -9.18 -2.61 -4.84
C SER A 291 -10.21 -3.13 -5.86
N ALA A 292 -10.19 -2.59 -7.09
CA ALA A 292 -11.11 -3.03 -8.15
C ALA A 292 -10.85 -4.48 -8.56
N VAL A 293 -9.57 -4.88 -8.64
CA VAL A 293 -9.18 -6.27 -8.99
C VAL A 293 -9.79 -7.28 -8.01
N GLN A 294 -9.92 -6.91 -6.75
CA GLN A 294 -10.50 -7.77 -5.71
C GLN A 294 -12.05 -7.68 -5.66
N ALA A 295 -12.62 -6.48 -5.87
CA ALA A 295 -14.08 -6.29 -5.80
C ALA A 295 -14.82 -6.77 -7.07
N ILE A 296 -14.23 -6.64 -8.25
CA ILE A 296 -14.86 -6.98 -9.53
C ILE A 296 -15.38 -8.42 -9.58
N PRO A 297 -14.64 -9.46 -9.14
CA PRO A 297 -15.13 -10.82 -9.14
C PRO A 297 -16.40 -11.03 -8.31
N GLU A 298 -16.50 -10.36 -7.17
CA GLU A 298 -17.68 -10.45 -6.30
C GLU A 298 -18.86 -9.68 -6.89
N LEU A 299 -18.63 -8.48 -7.43
CA LEU A 299 -19.63 -7.72 -8.17
C LEU A 299 -20.13 -8.47 -9.41
N ALA A 300 -19.24 -9.14 -10.14
CA ALA A 300 -19.58 -9.91 -11.33
C ALA A 300 -20.51 -11.10 -11.03
N LYS A 301 -20.43 -11.66 -9.82
CA LYS A 301 -21.32 -12.73 -9.35
C LYS A 301 -22.70 -12.20 -8.96
N ALA A 302 -22.75 -10.99 -8.37
CA ALA A 302 -23.93 -10.45 -7.69
C ALA A 302 -24.76 -9.53 -8.59
N ALA A 303 -24.13 -8.67 -9.40
CA ALA A 303 -24.81 -7.63 -10.16
C ALA A 303 -25.57 -8.19 -11.37
N LYS A 304 -26.72 -7.58 -11.70
CA LYS A 304 -27.45 -7.84 -12.95
C LYS A 304 -26.59 -7.55 -14.17
N GLU A 305 -25.94 -6.39 -14.19
CA GLU A 305 -24.98 -5.95 -15.20
C GLU A 305 -23.83 -5.21 -14.50
N LEU A 306 -22.61 -5.45 -14.95
CA LEU A 306 -21.41 -4.79 -14.42
C LEU A 306 -20.62 -4.14 -15.56
N TYR A 307 -20.44 -2.82 -15.48
CA TYR A 307 -19.58 -2.04 -16.38
C TYR A 307 -18.28 -1.69 -15.66
N VAL A 308 -17.15 -2.16 -16.20
CA VAL A 308 -15.82 -1.91 -15.65
C VAL A 308 -15.11 -0.86 -16.50
N PHE A 309 -14.97 0.36 -15.99
CA PHE A 309 -14.27 1.44 -16.69
C PHE A 309 -12.78 1.38 -16.43
N GLN A 310 -12.04 1.03 -17.47
CA GLN A 310 -10.59 0.89 -17.44
C GLN A 310 -9.90 2.08 -18.12
N ARG A 311 -8.99 2.74 -17.42
CA ARG A 311 -8.07 3.70 -18.03
C ARG A 311 -6.73 3.06 -18.40
N THR A 312 -6.24 2.18 -17.55
CA THR A 312 -4.98 1.48 -17.75
C THR A 312 -5.13 0.08 -17.16
N PRO A 313 -4.87 -0.99 -17.89
CA PRO A 313 -4.96 -2.34 -17.35
C PRO A 313 -3.96 -2.57 -16.23
N SER A 314 -4.30 -3.38 -15.26
CA SER A 314 -3.40 -3.83 -14.20
C SER A 314 -2.69 -5.13 -14.58
N SER A 315 -1.48 -5.33 -14.07
CA SER A 315 -0.79 -6.60 -14.20
C SER A 315 -1.36 -7.61 -13.19
N ILE A 316 -1.99 -8.68 -13.69
CA ILE A 316 -2.70 -9.67 -12.85
C ILE A 316 -2.02 -11.03 -12.98
N ASP A 317 -1.28 -11.42 -11.94
CA ASP A 317 -0.67 -12.76 -11.88
C ASP A 317 -1.50 -13.71 -11.02
N VAL A 318 -1.14 -14.95 -10.97
CA VAL A 318 -1.80 -16.00 -10.19
C VAL A 318 -1.61 -15.72 -8.69
N ARG A 319 -2.69 -15.83 -7.93
CA ARG A 319 -2.65 -15.86 -6.48
C ARG A 319 -2.53 -17.31 -6.02
N ASP A 320 -1.35 -17.71 -5.59
CA ASP A 320 -1.08 -19.06 -5.08
C ASP A 320 -1.41 -19.11 -3.59
N ASP A 321 -2.70 -19.29 -3.30
CA ASP A 321 -3.30 -19.25 -1.96
C ASP A 321 -3.75 -20.63 -1.50
N TRP A 322 -3.61 -20.92 -0.22
CA TRP A 322 -4.05 -22.16 0.43
C TRP A 322 -4.35 -21.94 1.92
N GLU A 323 -5.15 -22.81 2.49
CA GLU A 323 -5.42 -22.82 3.93
C GLU A 323 -4.17 -23.21 4.73
N THR A 324 -4.03 -22.65 5.91
CA THR A 324 -2.95 -23.01 6.83
C THR A 324 -3.10 -24.47 7.25
N ASP A 325 -2.03 -25.25 7.07
CA ASP A 325 -1.98 -26.63 7.52
C ASP A 325 -1.96 -26.68 9.06
N PRO A 326 -3.00 -27.29 9.69
CA PRO A 326 -3.07 -27.39 11.14
C PRO A 326 -1.92 -28.21 11.75
N GLU A 327 -1.38 -29.20 11.02
CA GLU A 327 -0.25 -30.00 11.50
C GLU A 327 1.03 -29.15 11.53
N TRP A 328 1.25 -28.34 10.49
CA TRP A 328 2.34 -27.36 10.49
C TRP A 328 2.15 -26.31 11.61
N ALA A 329 0.96 -25.76 11.76
CA ALA A 329 0.69 -24.76 12.81
C ALA A 329 1.00 -25.29 14.21
N ALA A 330 0.69 -26.56 14.48
CA ALA A 330 0.98 -27.21 15.75
C ALA A 330 2.49 -27.41 16.03
N THR A 331 3.35 -27.28 15.01
CA THR A 331 4.81 -27.38 15.17
C THR A 331 5.50 -26.04 15.46
N LEU A 332 4.75 -24.94 15.48
CA LEU A 332 5.31 -23.61 15.68
C LEU A 332 5.76 -23.43 17.14
N GLU A 333 7.01 -23.09 17.32
CA GLU A 333 7.61 -22.80 18.62
C GLU A 333 7.71 -21.29 18.86
N PRO A 334 7.64 -20.80 20.10
CA PRO A 334 7.83 -19.37 20.41
C PRO A 334 9.03 -18.75 19.67
N GLY A 335 8.85 -17.54 19.14
CA GLY A 335 9.84 -16.85 18.31
C GLY A 335 9.89 -17.32 16.84
N TRP A 336 8.91 -18.11 16.39
CA TRP A 336 8.88 -18.61 15.02
C TRP A 336 8.78 -17.49 13.98
N GLN A 337 7.98 -16.44 14.27
CA GLN A 337 7.81 -15.30 13.36
C GLN A 337 9.12 -14.49 13.27
N ALA A 338 9.77 -14.22 14.39
CA ALA A 338 11.06 -13.53 14.41
C ALA A 338 12.14 -14.30 13.61
N ARG A 339 12.21 -15.64 13.77
CA ARG A 339 13.13 -16.49 12.98
C ARG A 339 12.77 -16.48 11.49
N ARG A 340 11.48 -16.43 11.14
CA ARG A 340 11.01 -16.33 9.75
C ARG A 340 11.43 -14.99 9.13
N ARG A 341 11.22 -13.89 9.86
CA ARG A 341 11.63 -12.54 9.48
C ARG A 341 13.15 -12.46 9.28
N GLN A 342 13.94 -12.99 10.21
CA GLN A 342 15.38 -12.99 10.10
C GLN A 342 15.87 -13.70 8.81
N ARG A 343 15.27 -14.85 8.48
CA ARG A 343 15.60 -15.55 7.23
C ARG A 343 15.21 -14.75 5.98
N ALA A 344 14.11 -14.00 6.03
CA ALA A 344 13.69 -13.14 4.92
C ALA A 344 14.67 -11.98 4.71
N ILE A 345 15.15 -11.36 5.79
CA ILE A 345 16.15 -10.26 5.76
C ILE A 345 17.50 -10.77 5.24
N GLU A 346 17.95 -11.95 5.66
CA GLU A 346 19.19 -12.57 5.18
C GLU A 346 19.09 -12.97 3.70
N GLY A 347 17.89 -13.20 3.22
CA GLY A 347 17.61 -13.61 1.85
C GLY A 347 18.06 -15.02 1.52
N PRO A 348 17.81 -15.49 0.31
CA PRO A 348 18.19 -16.83 -0.11
C PRO A 348 19.71 -16.96 -0.20
N GLN A 349 20.22 -18.12 0.21
CA GLN A 349 21.63 -18.47 0.03
C GLN A 349 21.94 -18.58 -1.46
N VAL A 350 22.65 -17.60 -1.98
CA VAL A 350 23.06 -17.57 -3.39
C VAL A 350 24.39 -18.32 -3.53
N PRO A 351 24.51 -19.34 -4.40
CA PRO A 351 25.76 -20.04 -4.64
C PRO A 351 26.90 -19.08 -5.01
N ASP A 352 28.10 -19.33 -4.53
CA ASP A 352 29.25 -18.43 -4.73
C ASP A 352 29.60 -18.23 -6.21
N ALA A 353 29.42 -19.23 -7.05
CA ALA A 353 29.59 -19.10 -8.49
C ALA A 353 28.60 -18.08 -9.11
N VAL A 354 27.37 -18.02 -8.60
CA VAL A 354 26.36 -17.04 -9.05
C VAL A 354 26.69 -15.64 -8.52
N LYS A 355 27.17 -15.54 -7.28
CA LYS A 355 27.66 -14.26 -6.72
C LYS A 355 28.83 -13.71 -7.54
N ALA A 356 29.84 -14.56 -7.83
CA ALA A 356 30.99 -14.18 -8.63
C ALA A 356 30.60 -13.73 -10.05
N ARG A 357 29.69 -14.47 -10.70
CA ARG A 357 29.17 -14.09 -12.03
C ARG A 357 28.44 -12.76 -11.98
N ARG A 358 27.58 -12.50 -10.96
CA ARG A 358 26.88 -11.22 -10.79
C ARG A 358 27.85 -10.07 -10.49
N ALA A 359 28.91 -10.33 -9.72
CA ALA A 359 29.94 -9.33 -9.40
C ALA A 359 30.73 -8.92 -10.65
N ALA A 360 31.02 -9.88 -11.55
CA ALA A 360 31.75 -9.64 -12.79
C ALA A 360 30.95 -8.88 -13.88
N MET A 361 29.62 -8.79 -13.73
CA MET A 361 28.78 -8.06 -14.70
C MET A 361 28.98 -6.54 -14.60
N SER A 362 29.03 -5.86 -15.74
CA SER A 362 29.01 -4.40 -15.80
C SER A 362 27.68 -3.83 -15.23
N LYS A 363 27.64 -2.55 -15.00
CA LYS A 363 26.42 -1.86 -14.54
C LYS A 363 25.31 -1.97 -15.60
N GLU A 364 25.66 -1.81 -16.85
CA GLU A 364 24.78 -1.88 -18.02
C GLU A 364 24.20 -3.28 -18.16
N GLU A 365 25.02 -4.32 -18.07
CA GLU A 365 24.57 -5.72 -18.12
C GLU A 365 23.59 -6.06 -16.96
N LYS A 366 23.84 -5.53 -15.76
CA LYS A 366 22.92 -5.71 -14.61
C LYS A 366 21.56 -5.07 -14.88
N VAL A 367 21.55 -3.83 -15.38
CA VAL A 367 20.33 -3.10 -15.73
C VAL A 367 19.57 -3.85 -16.81
N GLN A 368 20.22 -4.19 -17.92
CA GLN A 368 19.60 -4.91 -19.03
C GLN A 368 19.01 -6.27 -18.59
N ARG A 369 19.73 -7.00 -17.77
CA ARG A 369 19.23 -8.27 -17.21
C ARG A 369 17.98 -8.09 -16.37
N GLN A 370 17.93 -7.03 -15.56
CA GLN A 370 16.77 -6.72 -14.74
C GLN A 370 15.56 -6.29 -15.58
N GLU A 371 15.79 -5.49 -16.62
CA GLU A 371 14.76 -5.08 -17.57
C GLU A 371 14.21 -6.28 -18.34
N ASN A 372 15.07 -7.15 -18.87
CA ASN A 372 14.64 -8.35 -19.58
C ASN A 372 13.83 -9.28 -18.67
N ALA A 373 14.26 -9.49 -17.41
CA ALA A 373 13.50 -10.29 -16.45
C ALA A 373 12.13 -9.68 -16.12
N ASN A 374 12.03 -8.36 -16.14
CA ASN A 374 10.78 -7.63 -15.94
C ASN A 374 9.83 -7.83 -17.14
N ILE A 375 10.36 -7.77 -18.36
CA ILE A 375 9.62 -8.06 -19.58
C ILE A 375 9.15 -9.52 -19.60
N ASP A 376 10.02 -10.47 -19.25
CA ASP A 376 9.66 -11.90 -19.16
C ASP A 376 8.45 -12.11 -18.24
N ALA A 377 8.45 -11.43 -17.08
CA ALA A 377 7.33 -11.49 -16.15
C ALA A 377 6.04 -10.89 -16.74
N MET A 378 6.14 -9.77 -17.47
CA MET A 378 4.99 -9.14 -18.11
C MET A 378 4.43 -10.01 -19.24
N MET A 379 5.30 -10.62 -20.06
CA MET A 379 4.86 -11.52 -21.16
C MET A 379 4.17 -12.77 -20.61
N ARG A 380 4.60 -13.27 -19.45
CA ARG A 380 3.89 -14.38 -18.77
C ARG A 380 2.47 -13.96 -18.38
N ILE A 381 2.28 -12.72 -17.93
CA ILE A 381 0.95 -12.17 -17.61
C ILE A 381 0.11 -12.05 -18.89
N HIS A 382 0.67 -11.55 -20.01
CA HIS A 382 -0.02 -11.48 -21.28
C HIS A 382 -0.50 -12.86 -21.76
N LYS A 383 0.39 -13.86 -21.71
CA LYS A 383 0.04 -15.24 -22.04
C LYS A 383 -1.12 -15.76 -21.21
N ARG A 384 -1.10 -15.49 -19.89
CA ARG A 384 -2.22 -15.86 -19.00
C ARG A 384 -3.53 -15.18 -19.40
N ILE A 385 -3.49 -13.91 -19.79
CA ILE A 385 -4.67 -13.18 -20.25
C ILE A 385 -5.26 -13.86 -21.50
N ASP A 386 -4.43 -14.19 -22.49
CA ASP A 386 -4.85 -14.89 -23.71
C ASP A 386 -5.41 -16.31 -23.46
N GLU A 387 -4.90 -16.98 -22.43
CA GLU A 387 -5.36 -18.32 -22.05
C GLU A 387 -6.69 -18.31 -21.30
N VAL A 388 -7.00 -17.24 -20.57
CA VAL A 388 -8.13 -17.16 -19.64
C VAL A 388 -9.30 -16.38 -20.19
N VAL A 389 -9.07 -15.29 -20.94
CA VAL A 389 -10.13 -14.42 -21.46
C VAL A 389 -10.53 -14.91 -22.85
N GLU A 390 -11.81 -15.25 -23.01
CA GLU A 390 -12.34 -15.89 -24.22
C GLU A 390 -12.49 -14.92 -25.39
N ASP A 391 -12.93 -13.67 -25.12
CA ASP A 391 -13.06 -12.65 -26.15
C ASP A 391 -11.70 -11.99 -26.43
N ALA A 392 -11.23 -12.11 -27.68
CA ALA A 392 -9.91 -11.64 -28.09
C ALA A 392 -9.73 -10.12 -27.96
N SER A 393 -10.79 -9.33 -28.15
CA SER A 393 -10.75 -7.88 -28.03
C SER A 393 -10.61 -7.48 -26.56
N THR A 394 -11.39 -8.10 -25.69
CA THR A 394 -11.29 -7.91 -24.23
C THR A 394 -9.93 -8.37 -23.72
N ALA A 395 -9.42 -9.52 -24.19
CA ALA A 395 -8.09 -10.00 -23.84
C ALA A 395 -7.00 -8.98 -24.20
N GLU A 396 -7.04 -8.41 -25.41
CA GLU A 396 -6.07 -7.39 -25.81
C GLU A 396 -6.16 -6.12 -24.96
N SER A 397 -7.38 -5.65 -24.66
CA SER A 397 -7.60 -4.47 -23.79
C SER A 397 -7.12 -4.68 -22.36
N LEU A 398 -7.06 -5.92 -21.88
CA LEU A 398 -6.60 -6.24 -20.53
C LEU A 398 -5.07 -6.40 -20.42
N LYS A 399 -4.32 -6.37 -21.54
CA LYS A 399 -2.86 -6.51 -21.52
C LYS A 399 -2.17 -5.24 -21.05
N PRO A 400 -1.40 -5.28 -19.95
CA PRO A 400 -0.61 -4.13 -19.47
C PRO A 400 0.68 -3.98 -20.29
N TRP A 401 0.83 -2.85 -20.97
CA TRP A 401 2.03 -2.50 -21.74
C TRP A 401 2.87 -1.46 -20.98
N TYR A 402 3.53 -1.90 -19.91
CA TYR A 402 4.45 -1.10 -19.10
C TYR A 402 5.39 -2.00 -18.29
N MET A 403 6.50 -1.44 -17.81
CA MET A 403 7.41 -2.17 -16.93
C MET A 403 6.68 -2.58 -15.64
N LEU A 404 6.83 -3.84 -15.24
CA LEU A 404 6.32 -4.32 -13.96
C LEU A 404 6.81 -3.39 -12.85
N MET A 405 6.00 -3.04 -11.88
CA MET A 405 6.27 -2.04 -10.84
C MET A 405 6.06 -0.56 -11.24
N CYS A 406 5.71 -0.24 -12.48
CA CYS A 406 5.15 1.07 -12.78
C CYS A 406 3.81 1.28 -12.06
N LYS A 407 3.08 0.20 -11.85
CA LYS A 407 1.87 0.11 -11.03
C LYS A 407 2.02 -1.05 -10.06
N ARG A 408 1.21 -1.08 -9.00
CA ARG A 408 1.22 -2.20 -8.08
C ARG A 408 0.87 -3.50 -8.83
N PRO A 409 1.72 -4.53 -8.84
CA PRO A 409 1.36 -5.85 -9.32
C PRO A 409 0.22 -6.41 -8.47
N CYS A 410 -0.78 -6.99 -9.12
CA CYS A 410 -1.92 -7.62 -8.47
C CYS A 410 -1.89 -9.14 -8.68
N PHE A 411 -2.49 -9.87 -7.75
CA PHE A 411 -2.57 -11.33 -7.77
C PHE A 411 -4.01 -11.73 -7.52
N HIS A 412 -4.66 -12.33 -8.53
CA HIS A 412 -6.04 -12.77 -8.40
C HIS A 412 -6.39 -13.86 -9.40
N ASN A 413 -7.13 -14.90 -8.94
CA ASN A 413 -7.49 -16.01 -9.81
C ASN A 413 -8.79 -15.76 -10.59
N GLU A 414 -9.74 -15.02 -10.00
CA GLU A 414 -11.10 -14.82 -10.55
C GLU A 414 -11.27 -13.53 -11.36
N TYR A 415 -10.31 -12.57 -11.30
CA TYR A 415 -10.46 -11.29 -11.98
C TYR A 415 -10.58 -11.44 -13.51
N LEU A 416 -9.64 -12.16 -14.14
CA LEU A 416 -9.66 -12.37 -15.59
C LEU A 416 -10.88 -13.22 -16.03
N PRO A 417 -11.24 -14.33 -15.36
CA PRO A 417 -12.45 -15.09 -15.67
C PRO A 417 -13.75 -14.29 -15.56
N SER A 418 -13.78 -13.23 -14.73
CA SER A 418 -14.97 -12.38 -14.58
C SER A 418 -15.40 -11.75 -15.91
N PHE A 419 -14.47 -11.46 -16.82
CA PHE A 419 -14.76 -10.88 -18.13
C PHE A 419 -15.34 -11.87 -19.16
N ASN A 420 -15.39 -13.17 -18.85
CA ASN A 420 -16.08 -14.18 -19.65
C ASN A 420 -17.57 -14.29 -19.30
N ARG A 421 -18.04 -13.58 -18.26
CA ARG A 421 -19.44 -13.59 -17.84
C ARG A 421 -20.26 -12.66 -18.74
N ALA A 422 -21.43 -13.11 -19.16
CA ALA A 422 -22.32 -12.37 -20.05
C ALA A 422 -22.84 -11.04 -19.48
N ASN A 423 -22.82 -10.88 -18.14
CA ASN A 423 -23.24 -9.67 -17.44
C ASN A 423 -22.09 -8.67 -17.17
N VAL A 424 -20.87 -8.94 -17.61
CA VAL A 424 -19.71 -8.08 -17.39
C VAL A 424 -19.23 -7.47 -18.69
N THR A 425 -19.12 -6.16 -18.74
CA THR A 425 -18.62 -5.41 -19.89
C THR A 425 -17.39 -4.60 -19.48
N LEU A 426 -16.25 -4.84 -20.13
CA LEU A 426 -15.09 -3.97 -20.03
C LEU A 426 -15.30 -2.73 -20.93
N VAL A 427 -15.22 -1.56 -20.35
CA VAL A 427 -15.20 -0.28 -21.05
C VAL A 427 -13.76 0.26 -21.00
N ASP A 428 -12.96 -0.13 -22.01
CA ASP A 428 -11.60 0.38 -22.12
C ASP A 428 -11.62 1.79 -22.70
N THR A 429 -11.09 2.72 -21.94
CA THR A 429 -11.02 4.14 -22.33
C THR A 429 -9.69 4.50 -23.01
N ASN A 430 -8.88 3.52 -23.37
CA ASN A 430 -7.60 3.67 -24.07
C ASN A 430 -6.65 4.72 -23.45
N GLY A 431 -6.67 4.84 -22.12
CA GLY A 431 -5.83 5.80 -21.41
C GLY A 431 -6.47 7.15 -21.10
N GLU A 432 -7.58 7.49 -21.76
CA GLU A 432 -8.26 8.79 -21.57
C GLU A 432 -8.97 8.89 -20.21
N GLY A 433 -9.67 7.85 -19.80
CA GLY A 433 -10.54 7.84 -18.63
C GLY A 433 -11.95 8.38 -18.92
N VAL A 434 -12.85 8.18 -17.96
CA VAL A 434 -14.22 8.75 -18.04
C VAL A 434 -14.13 10.27 -17.89
N LYS A 435 -14.81 11.01 -18.78
CA LYS A 435 -14.80 12.47 -18.80
C LYS A 435 -16.08 13.11 -18.31
N GLU A 436 -17.20 12.40 -18.38
CA GLU A 436 -18.52 12.94 -18.06
C GLU A 436 -19.33 11.93 -17.26
N ILE A 437 -19.98 12.41 -16.21
CA ILE A 437 -21.03 11.71 -15.47
C ILE A 437 -22.31 12.53 -15.60
N THR A 438 -23.38 11.87 -16.00
CA THR A 438 -24.73 12.43 -16.09
C THR A 438 -25.58 11.95 -14.92
N GLU A 439 -26.84 12.41 -14.84
CA GLU A 439 -27.81 11.90 -13.87
C GLU A 439 -28.00 10.37 -13.97
N ALA A 440 -27.87 9.81 -15.18
CA ALA A 440 -28.07 8.38 -15.42
C ALA A 440 -26.79 7.52 -15.24
N GLY A 441 -25.61 8.13 -15.16
CA GLY A 441 -24.34 7.41 -15.00
C GLY A 441 -23.21 7.90 -15.89
N PRO A 442 -22.10 7.13 -16.00
CA PRO A 442 -20.96 7.49 -16.82
C PRO A 442 -21.27 7.56 -18.31
N LYS A 443 -20.60 8.48 -19.01
CA LYS A 443 -20.65 8.58 -20.46
C LYS A 443 -19.23 8.53 -21.03
N PHE A 444 -19.04 7.70 -22.05
CA PHE A 444 -17.77 7.56 -22.74
C PHE A 444 -17.98 7.30 -24.23
N ASP A 445 -17.19 7.95 -25.09
CA ASP A 445 -17.25 7.85 -26.57
C ASP A 445 -18.67 7.97 -27.15
N GLY A 446 -19.45 8.93 -26.61
CA GLY A 446 -20.83 9.17 -27.03
C GLY A 446 -21.86 8.17 -26.49
N VAL A 447 -21.43 7.09 -25.83
CA VAL A 447 -22.30 6.07 -25.23
C VAL A 447 -22.62 6.45 -23.80
N GLN A 448 -23.93 6.46 -23.46
CA GLN A 448 -24.44 6.62 -22.11
C GLN A 448 -24.60 5.25 -21.46
N TYR A 449 -23.94 5.04 -20.32
CA TYR A 449 -24.10 3.83 -19.50
C TYR A 449 -25.06 4.16 -18.35
N GLU A 450 -26.30 3.67 -18.49
CA GLU A 450 -27.29 3.84 -17.43
C GLU A 450 -27.04 2.84 -16.30
N VAL A 451 -26.85 3.33 -15.08
CA VAL A 451 -26.53 2.51 -13.91
C VAL A 451 -27.33 2.95 -12.68
N ASP A 452 -27.50 2.02 -11.77
CA ASP A 452 -28.19 2.23 -10.49
C ASP A 452 -27.19 2.49 -9.35
N LEU A 453 -25.96 1.96 -9.51
CA LEU A 453 -24.86 2.12 -8.56
C LEU A 453 -23.57 2.48 -9.30
N LEU A 454 -22.85 3.49 -8.78
CA LEU A 454 -21.54 3.92 -9.27
C LEU A 454 -20.48 3.82 -8.17
N ILE A 455 -19.47 2.97 -8.38
CA ILE A 455 -18.40 2.70 -7.42
C ILE A 455 -17.09 3.34 -7.91
N TYR A 456 -16.48 4.16 -7.06
CA TYR A 456 -15.17 4.76 -7.33
C TYR A 456 -14.05 3.92 -6.72
N ALA A 457 -13.28 3.23 -7.56
CA ALA A 457 -12.06 2.51 -7.20
C ALA A 457 -10.81 3.33 -7.61
N THR A 458 -10.83 4.62 -7.32
CA THR A 458 -9.87 5.62 -7.81
C THR A 458 -8.68 5.84 -6.88
N GLY A 459 -8.63 5.12 -5.76
CA GLY A 459 -7.48 5.05 -4.85
C GLY A 459 -7.42 6.20 -3.85
N PHE A 460 -6.20 6.47 -3.37
CA PHE A 460 -5.95 7.36 -2.24
C PHE A 460 -4.95 8.45 -2.61
N GLU A 461 -5.01 9.57 -1.88
CA GLU A 461 -3.99 10.59 -1.89
C GLU A 461 -2.82 10.14 -1.00
N VAL A 462 -1.82 9.53 -1.63
CA VAL A 462 -0.69 8.92 -0.92
C VAL A 462 0.37 9.96 -0.54
N GLN A 463 0.45 11.07 -1.28
CA GLN A 463 1.54 12.04 -1.17
C GLN A 463 1.26 13.17 -0.17
N GLN A 464 -0.02 13.44 0.09
CA GLN A 464 -0.48 14.42 1.06
C GLN A 464 -1.25 13.73 2.18
N THR A 465 -0.67 12.69 2.74
CA THR A 465 -1.26 12.06 3.91
C THR A 465 -1.24 13.02 5.07
N GLY A 466 -2.23 12.93 5.93
CA GLY A 466 -2.41 13.79 7.10
C GLY A 466 -1.23 13.88 8.08
N ILE A 467 -0.05 13.32 7.74
CA ILE A 467 1.21 13.54 8.46
C ILE A 467 1.47 15.03 8.66
N TYR A 468 1.05 15.84 7.70
CA TYR A 468 1.35 17.28 7.67
C TYR A 468 0.22 18.17 8.23
N ASN A 469 -0.81 17.60 8.84
CA ASN A 469 -1.95 18.37 9.34
C ASN A 469 -1.54 19.28 10.49
N HIS A 470 -1.13 20.52 10.13
CA HIS A 470 -0.83 21.60 11.08
C HIS A 470 0.07 21.18 12.25
N ILE A 471 1.18 20.49 11.91
CA ILE A 471 2.23 20.17 12.88
C ILE A 471 3.19 21.37 12.93
N ILE A 472 3.15 22.08 14.03
CA ILE A 472 3.97 23.28 14.27
C ILE A 472 5.05 22.93 15.30
N GLY A 473 6.31 22.95 14.86
CA GLY A 473 7.47 22.65 15.69
C GLY A 473 8.01 23.85 16.44
N GLU A 474 9.27 23.76 16.86
CA GLU A 474 10.00 24.85 17.48
C GLU A 474 9.98 26.11 16.61
N SER A 475 10.01 27.27 17.25
CA SER A 475 9.95 28.58 16.59
C SER A 475 8.73 28.79 15.70
N GLY A 476 7.67 28.00 15.87
CA GLY A 476 6.42 28.12 15.14
C GLY A 476 6.50 27.67 13.67
N LEU A 477 7.49 26.85 13.29
CA LEU A 477 7.65 26.40 11.91
C LEU A 477 6.68 25.23 11.60
N ASP A 478 5.85 25.40 10.58
CA ASP A 478 4.97 24.35 10.07
C ASP A 478 5.79 23.29 9.32
N LEU A 479 5.51 22.02 9.55
CA LEU A 479 6.22 20.89 8.94
C LEU A 479 6.07 20.86 7.41
N ASN A 480 4.92 21.29 6.87
CA ASN A 480 4.74 21.45 5.43
C ASN A 480 5.68 22.51 4.85
N VAL A 481 5.86 23.62 5.57
CA VAL A 481 6.78 24.69 5.15
C VAL A 481 8.23 24.20 5.19
N LYS A 482 8.61 23.45 6.24
CA LYS A 482 9.94 22.82 6.28
C LYS A 482 10.19 21.93 5.07
N TYR A 483 9.17 21.16 4.66
CA TYR A 483 9.29 20.20 3.56
C TYR A 483 9.02 20.81 2.16
N GLU A 484 8.67 22.09 2.09
CA GLU A 484 8.42 22.78 0.81
C GLU A 484 9.60 22.67 -0.17
N ASN A 485 10.84 22.68 0.35
CA ASN A 485 12.06 22.51 -0.42
C ASN A 485 12.62 21.08 -0.45
N GLY A 486 11.80 20.10 -0.10
CA GLY A 486 12.10 18.68 -0.08
C GLY A 486 12.08 18.10 1.32
N ILE A 487 11.70 16.84 1.40
CA ILE A 487 11.55 16.12 2.65
C ILE A 487 12.91 15.96 3.33
N ARG A 488 12.94 16.18 4.62
CA ARG A 488 14.12 16.09 5.47
C ARG A 488 13.78 15.36 6.75
N THR A 489 14.34 14.18 6.93
CA THR A 489 14.14 13.36 8.13
C THR A 489 15.45 12.64 8.49
N LEU A 490 15.53 12.14 9.70
CA LEU A 490 16.47 11.09 10.08
C LEU A 490 15.72 9.75 10.10
N LEU A 491 16.13 8.77 9.29
CA LEU A 491 15.54 7.44 9.16
C LEU A 491 14.07 7.41 8.64
N GLY A 492 13.51 8.53 8.16
CA GLY A 492 12.09 8.63 7.88
C GLY A 492 11.21 8.67 9.14
N ILE A 493 11.82 8.94 10.31
CA ILE A 493 11.15 8.89 11.63
C ILE A 493 11.23 10.22 12.35
N HIS A 494 12.39 10.87 12.42
CA HIS A 494 12.60 12.12 13.13
C HIS A 494 12.76 13.29 12.16
N SER A 495 12.39 14.48 12.57
CA SER A 495 12.59 15.71 11.81
C SER A 495 13.14 16.80 12.74
N GLN A 496 14.28 17.39 12.40
CA GLN A 496 14.96 18.40 13.22
C GLN A 496 14.09 19.64 13.39
N GLY A 497 14.02 20.17 14.62
CA GLY A 497 13.13 21.25 15.04
C GLY A 497 11.71 20.77 15.43
N TYR A 498 11.53 19.45 15.56
CA TYR A 498 10.29 18.84 16.03
C TYR A 498 10.59 17.84 17.15
N PRO A 499 10.94 18.34 18.35
CA PRO A 499 11.35 17.50 19.47
C PRO A 499 10.26 16.51 19.83
N ASN A 500 10.63 15.28 20.18
CA ASN A 500 9.70 14.24 20.61
C ASN A 500 8.60 13.88 19.58
N LEU A 501 8.74 14.29 18.32
CA LEU A 501 7.86 13.89 17.22
C LEU A 501 8.45 12.71 16.45
N PHE A 502 7.63 11.71 16.21
CA PHE A 502 7.98 10.55 15.40
C PHE A 502 7.00 10.39 14.24
N ILE A 503 7.51 10.08 13.05
CA ILE A 503 6.73 9.85 11.83
C ILE A 503 6.87 8.39 11.44
N MET A 504 5.78 7.68 11.17
CA MET A 504 5.80 6.27 10.79
C MET A 504 5.26 6.05 9.37
N GLY A 505 5.91 5.15 8.63
CA GLY A 505 5.50 4.76 7.28
C GLY A 505 5.60 5.89 6.24
N GLY A 506 6.33 6.95 6.58
CA GLY A 506 6.49 8.15 5.75
C GLY A 506 7.62 8.03 4.71
N TYR A 507 7.90 9.17 4.09
CA TYR A 507 9.02 9.31 3.15
C TYR A 507 10.37 9.09 3.84
N GLN A 508 11.39 8.73 3.04
CA GLN A 508 12.75 8.44 3.46
C GLN A 508 12.90 7.22 4.37
N ALA A 509 11.79 6.54 4.72
CA ALA A 509 11.83 5.20 5.27
C ALA A 509 12.13 4.15 4.19
N PHE A 510 12.52 2.94 4.59
CA PHE A 510 12.72 1.83 3.66
C PHE A 510 11.42 1.46 2.95
N PHE A 511 11.48 1.25 1.63
CA PHE A 511 10.36 0.78 0.86
C PHE A 511 10.30 -0.75 0.83
N ALA A 512 9.25 -1.33 1.38
CA ALA A 512 8.97 -2.76 1.29
C ALA A 512 7.55 -3.03 0.81
N PHE A 513 7.34 -4.18 0.15
CA PHE A 513 5.99 -4.68 -0.12
C PHE A 513 5.26 -5.02 1.18
N ASN A 514 5.99 -5.62 2.12
CA ASN A 514 5.53 -5.82 3.47
C ASN A 514 5.78 -4.55 4.29
N LEU A 515 4.84 -3.62 4.25
CA LEU A 515 4.94 -2.37 5.01
C LEU A 515 4.92 -2.62 6.52
N THR A 516 4.19 -3.64 7.00
CA THR A 516 4.08 -3.93 8.43
C THR A 516 5.44 -4.31 9.05
N ASP A 517 6.35 -4.92 8.29
CA ASP A 517 7.72 -5.20 8.75
C ASP A 517 8.54 -3.93 8.97
N VAL A 518 8.37 -2.94 8.08
CA VAL A 518 9.00 -1.61 8.25
C VAL A 518 8.42 -0.90 9.46
N LEU A 519 7.09 -0.92 9.62
CA LEU A 519 6.40 -0.31 10.76
C LEU A 519 6.81 -0.96 12.09
N ASN A 520 6.96 -2.28 12.11
CA ASN A 520 7.46 -2.98 13.30
C ASN A 520 8.88 -2.51 13.68
N SER A 521 9.77 -2.40 12.69
CA SER A 521 11.13 -1.90 12.91
C SER A 521 11.16 -0.45 13.41
N GLN A 522 10.30 0.40 12.84
CA GLN A 522 10.15 1.79 13.30
C GLN A 522 9.56 1.85 14.71
N GLY A 523 8.55 1.04 15.02
CA GLY A 523 7.94 0.94 16.34
C GLY A 523 8.94 0.48 17.42
N GLU A 524 9.76 -0.52 17.10
CA GLU A 524 10.88 -0.95 17.96
C GLU A 524 11.88 0.20 18.20
N HIS A 525 12.28 0.92 17.14
CA HIS A 525 13.20 2.04 17.26
C HIS A 525 12.62 3.17 18.13
N ILE A 526 11.37 3.55 17.92
CA ILE A 526 10.67 4.59 18.69
C ILE A 526 10.57 4.19 20.16
N ALA A 527 10.18 2.95 20.44
CA ALA A 527 10.08 2.45 21.80
C ALA A 527 11.44 2.45 22.53
N GLU A 528 12.53 2.11 21.82
CA GLU A 528 13.89 2.22 22.37
C GLU A 528 14.30 3.69 22.64
N CYS A 529 13.97 4.63 21.75
CA CYS A 529 14.26 6.05 21.96
C CYS A 529 13.50 6.61 23.18
N ILE A 530 12.23 6.28 23.34
CA ILE A 530 11.42 6.71 24.48
C ILE A 530 11.92 6.07 25.78
N ASP A 531 12.25 4.78 25.79
CA ASP A 531 12.82 4.08 26.93
C ASP A 531 14.16 4.68 27.35
N PHE A 532 15.03 4.98 26.38
CA PHE A 532 16.29 5.69 26.61
C PHE A 532 16.07 7.05 27.26
N ALA A 533 15.12 7.84 26.74
CA ALA A 533 14.79 9.15 27.32
C ALA A 533 14.29 9.02 28.77
N ARG A 534 13.43 8.04 29.07
CA ARG A 534 12.93 7.75 30.43
C ARG A 534 14.06 7.36 31.39
N LYS A 535 14.95 6.44 30.98
CA LYS A 535 16.04 5.93 31.81
C LYS A 535 17.12 6.96 32.09
N ASN A 536 17.29 7.96 31.23
CA ASN A 536 18.33 8.99 31.35
C ASN A 536 17.80 10.36 31.78
N ALA A 537 16.55 10.46 32.26
CA ALA A 537 15.90 11.70 32.68
C ALA A 537 15.98 12.81 31.58
N ILE A 538 15.88 12.40 30.32
CA ILE A 538 15.83 13.28 29.15
C ILE A 538 14.38 13.70 28.97
N HIS A 539 14.08 14.99 28.98
CA HIS A 539 12.72 15.51 28.82
C HIS A 539 12.31 15.58 27.35
N SER A 540 13.18 16.13 26.50
CA SER A 540 12.97 16.13 25.06
C SER A 540 14.20 15.62 24.31
N LEU A 541 13.97 15.06 23.14
CA LEU A 541 15.00 14.67 22.18
C LEU A 541 14.63 15.19 20.78
N ASP A 542 15.57 15.84 20.11
CA ASP A 542 15.44 16.30 18.73
C ASP A 542 16.66 15.84 17.93
N CYS A 543 16.49 15.39 16.70
CA CYS A 543 17.65 14.98 15.92
C CYS A 543 18.51 16.19 15.53
N THR A 544 19.83 15.98 15.46
CA THR A 544 20.74 17.04 15.01
C THR A 544 20.56 17.31 13.50
N ASN A 545 20.85 18.54 13.08
CA ASN A 545 20.81 18.88 11.65
C ASN A 545 21.81 18.05 10.84
N GLU A 546 22.96 17.72 11.43
CA GLU A 546 24.00 16.90 10.82
C GLU A 546 23.54 15.48 10.58
N ALA A 547 22.83 14.88 11.54
CA ALA A 547 22.28 13.53 11.40
C ALA A 547 21.15 13.47 10.37
N GLU A 548 20.25 14.47 10.39
CA GLU A 548 19.20 14.62 9.37
C GLU A 548 19.79 14.78 7.97
N GLU A 549 20.78 15.69 7.79
CA GLU A 549 21.42 15.90 6.49
C GLU A 549 22.16 14.65 6.00
N ALA A 550 22.88 13.96 6.87
CA ALA A 550 23.58 12.72 6.52
C ALA A 550 22.59 11.66 5.99
N TRP A 551 21.42 11.52 6.60
CA TRP A 551 20.39 10.60 6.12
C TRP A 551 19.79 11.04 4.79
N VAL A 552 19.52 12.33 4.61
CA VAL A 552 19.06 12.88 3.33
C VAL A 552 20.05 12.55 2.21
N GLN A 553 21.36 12.71 2.44
CA GLN A 553 22.39 12.36 1.46
C GLN A 553 22.45 10.85 1.21
N GLU A 554 22.23 10.02 2.22
CA GLU A 554 22.15 8.56 2.07
C GLU A 554 20.97 8.16 1.18
N VAL A 555 19.78 8.73 1.38
CA VAL A 555 18.61 8.53 0.51
C VAL A 555 18.92 8.95 -0.92
N ILE A 556 19.53 10.14 -1.13
CA ILE A 556 19.91 10.64 -2.44
C ILE A 556 20.92 9.71 -3.13
N SER A 557 21.89 9.14 -2.38
CA SER A 557 22.93 8.25 -2.91
C SER A 557 22.34 6.95 -3.48
N HIS A 558 21.21 6.50 -2.94
CA HIS A 558 20.50 5.29 -3.36
C HIS A 558 19.50 5.55 -4.49
N ARG A 559 19.24 6.79 -4.84
CA ARG A 559 18.31 7.15 -5.91
C ARG A 559 18.93 6.88 -7.29
N GLY A 560 18.13 6.33 -8.19
CA GLY A 560 18.58 5.97 -9.55
C GLY A 560 19.34 4.65 -9.62
N LYS A 561 19.50 3.94 -8.51
CA LYS A 561 19.98 2.54 -8.50
C LYS A 561 18.90 1.56 -8.98
N THR A 562 17.64 2.00 -9.04
CA THR A 562 16.51 1.23 -9.58
C THR A 562 15.96 1.94 -10.81
N THR A 563 15.66 1.18 -11.86
CA THR A 563 15.01 1.67 -13.10
C THR A 563 13.50 1.93 -12.90
N ARG A 564 13.02 1.83 -11.65
CA ARG A 564 11.60 1.71 -11.29
C ARG A 564 10.66 2.79 -11.82
N ASN A 565 11.11 4.02 -12.04
CA ASN A 565 10.18 5.13 -12.32
C ASN A 565 10.48 5.90 -13.60
N ARG A 566 11.49 5.49 -14.36
CA ARG A 566 12.02 6.30 -15.47
C ARG A 566 11.09 6.37 -16.67
N ASP A 567 10.32 5.29 -16.91
CA ASP A 567 9.49 5.13 -18.09
C ASP A 567 8.03 4.83 -17.74
N CYS A 568 7.61 5.15 -16.52
CA CYS A 568 6.23 4.93 -16.05
C CYS A 568 5.32 6.10 -16.38
N THR A 569 4.05 5.81 -16.69
CA THR A 569 2.98 6.81 -16.71
C THR A 569 2.72 7.37 -15.31
N PRO A 570 2.11 8.57 -15.18
CA PRO A 570 1.72 9.13 -13.90
C PRO A 570 0.95 8.14 -13.01
N GLY A 571 1.34 8.05 -11.76
CA GLY A 571 0.76 7.18 -10.75
C GLY A 571 1.34 7.46 -9.36
N TYR A 572 0.78 6.86 -8.34
CA TYR A 572 1.18 7.13 -6.95
C TYR A 572 2.63 6.70 -6.62
N TYR A 573 3.25 5.80 -7.40
CA TYR A 573 4.64 5.42 -7.22
C TYR A 573 5.66 6.44 -7.76
N ASN A 574 5.23 7.36 -8.62
CA ASN A 574 6.09 8.36 -9.23
C ASN A 574 5.52 9.79 -9.12
N PHE A 575 4.84 10.09 -8.01
CA PHE A 575 4.30 11.41 -7.68
C PHE A 575 3.35 11.95 -8.76
N GLU A 576 2.52 11.06 -9.34
CA GLU A 576 1.63 11.36 -10.45
C GLU A 576 2.36 12.01 -11.66
N GLY A 577 3.66 11.69 -11.80
CA GLY A 577 4.53 12.21 -12.85
C GLY A 577 5.04 13.64 -12.60
N ALA A 578 4.78 14.23 -11.44
CA ALA A 578 5.35 15.51 -11.07
C ALA A 578 6.88 15.42 -10.91
N GLU A 579 7.57 16.53 -11.17
CA GLU A 579 8.99 16.63 -10.86
C GLU A 579 9.21 16.37 -9.38
N ASN A 580 10.01 15.37 -9.10
CA ASN A 580 10.28 14.88 -7.78
C ASN A 580 11.71 15.27 -7.42
N ARG A 581 11.91 15.93 -6.29
CA ARG A 581 13.23 16.26 -5.77
C ARG A 581 13.99 14.99 -5.42
N ARG A 582 15.31 15.02 -5.48
CA ARG A 582 16.15 13.83 -5.26
C ARG A 582 15.96 13.20 -3.88
N GLN A 583 15.54 13.97 -2.89
CA GLN A 583 15.29 13.56 -1.52
C GLN A 583 13.83 13.14 -1.23
N ASP A 584 12.89 13.46 -2.14
CA ASP A 584 11.49 13.11 -1.96
C ASP A 584 11.26 11.66 -2.42
N GLY A 585 11.34 10.73 -1.53
CA GLY A 585 11.16 9.32 -1.84
C GLY A 585 11.57 8.43 -0.69
N ASN A 586 11.48 7.13 -0.93
CA ASN A 586 11.87 6.13 0.05
C ASN A 586 13.37 5.84 -0.04
N TYR A 587 13.93 5.35 1.05
CA TYR A 587 15.26 4.75 1.05
C TYR A 587 15.25 3.46 0.21
N ASN A 588 16.08 3.41 -0.82
CA ASN A 588 16.16 2.31 -1.78
C ASN A 588 17.40 1.41 -1.58
N GLY A 589 17.91 1.32 -0.36
CA GLY A 589 18.92 0.35 0.05
C GLY A 589 18.32 -1.05 0.28
N THR A 590 18.87 -1.80 1.22
CA THR A 590 18.29 -3.07 1.68
C THR A 590 17.66 -2.91 3.07
N MET A 591 16.74 -3.82 3.44
CA MET A 591 16.20 -3.84 4.81
C MET A 591 17.30 -4.05 5.84
N LYS A 592 18.29 -4.88 5.55
CA LYS A 592 19.45 -5.08 6.41
C LYS A 592 20.23 -3.79 6.65
N ASP A 593 20.48 -3.00 5.60
CA ASP A 593 21.18 -1.72 5.72
C ASP A 593 20.35 -0.73 6.55
N TYR A 594 19.04 -0.66 6.32
CA TYR A 594 18.14 0.21 7.09
C TYR A 594 18.15 -0.13 8.58
N LEU A 595 18.07 -1.42 8.93
CA LEU A 595 18.17 -1.88 10.32
C LEU A 595 19.55 -1.58 10.93
N THR A 596 20.62 -1.67 10.15
CA THR A 596 21.97 -1.33 10.58
C THR A 596 22.08 0.16 10.91
N HIS A 597 21.52 1.04 10.05
CA HIS A 597 21.45 2.47 10.35
C HIS A 597 20.66 2.76 11.63
N MET A 598 19.48 2.12 11.81
CA MET A 598 18.70 2.27 13.04
C MET A 598 19.49 1.86 14.29
N SER A 599 20.21 0.73 14.23
CA SER A 599 21.05 0.26 15.35
C SER A 599 22.16 1.26 15.66
N SER A 600 22.89 1.72 14.63
CA SER A 600 23.95 2.70 14.78
C SER A 600 23.47 4.01 15.41
N ILE A 601 22.29 4.52 15.00
CA ILE A 601 21.71 5.73 15.60
C ILE A 601 21.39 5.52 17.08
N ARG A 602 20.84 4.35 17.47
CA ARG A 602 20.55 4.03 18.87
C ARG A 602 21.81 3.85 19.72
N GLU A 603 22.87 3.28 19.17
CA GLU A 603 24.16 3.11 19.86
C GLU A 603 24.87 4.45 20.10
N HIS A 604 24.61 5.47 19.28
CA HIS A 604 25.25 6.78 19.31
C HIS A 604 24.22 7.92 19.49
N MET A 605 23.28 7.74 20.44
CA MET A 605 22.20 8.71 20.67
C MET A 605 22.71 10.13 20.92
N SER A 606 23.78 10.31 21.70
CA SER A 606 24.36 11.62 22.02
C SER A 606 24.98 12.35 20.83
N ASP A 607 25.34 11.64 19.79
CA ASP A 607 25.95 12.22 18.58
C ASP A 607 24.88 12.63 17.56
N ASN A 608 23.69 12.00 17.66
CA ASN A 608 22.62 12.16 16.69
C ASN A 608 21.44 12.97 17.19
N PHE A 609 21.34 13.21 18.52
CA PHE A 609 20.23 13.94 19.13
C PHE A 609 20.70 15.02 20.11
N LEU A 610 19.96 16.12 20.12
CA LEU A 610 19.97 17.13 21.15
C LEU A 610 19.01 16.72 22.27
N PHE A 611 19.38 16.94 23.52
CA PHE A 611 18.59 16.55 24.67
C PHE A 611 18.35 17.75 25.59
N THR A 612 17.14 17.88 26.10
CA THR A 612 16.85 18.69 27.31
C THR A 612 16.66 17.78 28.51
N ARG A 613 16.97 18.27 29.70
CA ARG A 613 16.77 17.59 30.97
C ARG A 613 16.11 18.55 31.95
N ARG A 614 15.13 18.09 32.67
CA ARG A 614 14.46 18.82 33.73
C ARG A 614 14.75 18.17 35.11
#